data_4ec0c0e7a8bc7489cdb0d52d5beb9e36
#
_entry.id   4ec0c0e7a8bc7489cdb0d52d5beb9e36
#
_cell.length_a   1.000
_cell.length_b   1.000
_cell.length_c   1.000
_cell.angle_alpha   90.00
_cell.angle_beta   90.00
_cell.angle_gamma   90.00
#
_symmetry.space_group_name_H-M   'P 1'
#
loop_
_entity.id
_entity.type
_entity.pdbx_description
1 polymer ?
#
loop_
_entity_poly.entity_id
_entity_poly.type
_entity_poly.pdbx_seq_one_letter_code
_entity_poly.pdbx_strand_id
1 'polypeptide(L)'
;MGRVEGKVAFITGAARGQGRSHAVRLAQEGADIIAVDVCRQVDTVPYPTATSEDLAETVRQVEALDRRIVATEADVRDLGALTKAVDDGVGQLGRLDIVLANAGISTPAPTLEMDEETWSTMIDVNLTGVWKTVRAAVPHIVDGGRGGSVVITSSLAAQKANANTAHYTAAKAGLVGLMKVLALELAPQNIRVNTIHPTTVATDMILNEPTYRLFRPDVEHPTRADFEEAALTLNKMPVPALEAVDISNAVLYLVSDDGRYVTGTTHTVDAGGNL
;
A
#
# COMPACT_ATOMS: atom_id res chain seq x y z
N MET A 1 4.45 -20.27 16.97
CA MET A 1 5.04 -18.92 17.04
C MET A 1 4.84 -18.29 15.67
N GLY A 2 4.24 -17.12 15.64
CA GLY A 2 3.96 -16.42 14.38
C GLY A 2 5.25 -15.93 13.70
N ARG A 3 5.21 -15.76 12.39
CA ARG A 3 6.39 -15.37 11.56
C ARG A 3 6.92 -13.96 11.87
N VAL A 4 6.09 -13.10 12.48
CA VAL A 4 6.41 -11.74 12.92
C VAL A 4 6.04 -11.51 14.38
N GLU A 5 6.06 -12.57 15.19
CA GLU A 5 5.71 -12.54 16.60
C GLU A 5 6.52 -11.49 17.37
N GLY A 6 5.82 -10.62 18.12
CA GLY A 6 6.40 -9.57 18.93
C GLY A 6 7.00 -8.40 18.15
N LYS A 7 6.82 -8.34 16.82
CA LYS A 7 7.17 -7.18 15.98
C LYS A 7 6.03 -6.16 16.00
N VAL A 8 6.35 -4.91 15.66
CA VAL A 8 5.39 -3.83 15.46
C VAL A 8 5.47 -3.35 14.02
N ALA A 9 4.32 -3.27 13.35
CA ALA A 9 4.21 -2.82 11.97
C ALA A 9 3.44 -1.49 11.87
N PHE A 10 4.05 -0.50 11.21
CA PHE A 10 3.40 0.75 10.82
C PHE A 10 2.86 0.62 9.40
N ILE A 11 1.56 0.91 9.20
CA ILE A 11 0.84 0.71 7.94
C ILE A 11 0.08 1.98 7.58
N THR A 12 0.34 2.56 6.40
CA THR A 12 -0.46 3.66 5.85
C THR A 12 -1.51 3.15 4.87
N GLY A 13 -2.66 3.82 4.79
CA GLY A 13 -3.81 3.35 4.01
C GLY A 13 -4.45 2.10 4.65
N ALA A 14 -4.50 2.07 5.98
CA ALA A 14 -4.82 0.87 6.76
C ALA A 14 -6.33 0.65 6.99
N ALA A 15 -7.18 1.61 6.63
CA ALA A 15 -8.61 1.55 6.94
C ALA A 15 -9.36 0.48 6.15
N ARG A 16 -8.91 0.13 4.92
CA ARG A 16 -9.59 -0.84 4.06
C ARG A 16 -8.64 -1.49 3.04
N GLY A 17 -9.19 -2.35 2.17
CA GLY A 17 -8.48 -2.95 1.04
C GLY A 17 -7.20 -3.67 1.45
N GLN A 18 -6.11 -3.42 0.70
CA GLN A 18 -4.82 -4.06 0.97
C GLN A 18 -4.27 -3.71 2.36
N GLY A 19 -4.38 -2.44 2.79
CA GLY A 19 -3.84 -2.01 4.08
C GLY A 19 -4.49 -2.71 5.27
N ARG A 20 -5.82 -2.84 5.29
CA ARG A 20 -6.54 -3.67 6.29
C ARG A 20 -6.10 -5.12 6.23
N SER A 21 -6.03 -5.69 5.03
CA SER A 21 -5.59 -7.07 4.84
C SER A 21 -4.17 -7.29 5.36
N HIS A 22 -3.26 -6.34 5.16
CA HIS A 22 -1.90 -6.39 5.72
C HIS A 22 -1.92 -6.36 7.26
N ALA A 23 -2.70 -5.45 7.85
CA ALA A 23 -2.83 -5.32 9.29
C ALA A 23 -3.31 -6.63 9.93
N VAL A 24 -4.40 -7.19 9.39
CA VAL A 24 -4.97 -8.46 9.87
C VAL A 24 -4.01 -9.62 9.65
N ARG A 25 -3.37 -9.71 8.46
CA ARG A 25 -2.46 -10.82 8.15
C ARG A 25 -1.21 -10.82 9.04
N LEU A 26 -0.64 -9.64 9.32
CA LEU A 26 0.50 -9.53 10.22
C LEU A 26 0.10 -9.76 11.68
N ALA A 27 -1.09 -9.33 12.09
CA ALA A 27 -1.64 -9.61 13.42
C ALA A 27 -1.84 -11.12 13.65
N GLN A 28 -2.34 -11.86 12.65
CA GLN A 28 -2.44 -13.33 12.70
C GLN A 28 -1.08 -14.01 12.93
N GLU A 29 0.00 -13.37 12.53
CA GLU A 29 1.38 -13.85 12.70
C GLU A 29 2.11 -13.21 13.90
N GLY A 30 1.34 -12.55 14.78
CA GLY A 30 1.81 -12.09 16.08
C GLY A 30 2.34 -10.66 16.13
N ALA A 31 2.16 -9.84 15.10
CA ALA A 31 2.54 -8.43 15.13
C ALA A 31 1.49 -7.57 15.83
N ASP A 32 1.94 -6.51 16.53
CA ASP A 32 1.12 -5.37 16.89
C ASP A 32 1.15 -4.31 15.77
N ILE A 33 0.14 -3.46 15.68
CA ILE A 33 -0.08 -2.59 14.52
C ILE A 33 -0.14 -1.10 14.92
N ILE A 34 0.54 -0.25 14.16
CA ILE A 34 0.30 1.19 14.11
C ILE A 34 -0.37 1.47 12.76
N ALA A 35 -1.61 1.92 12.78
CA ALA A 35 -2.44 2.09 11.58
C ALA A 35 -2.71 3.58 11.32
N VAL A 36 -2.54 4.01 10.07
CA VAL A 36 -2.86 5.37 9.64
C VAL A 36 -3.70 5.34 8.37
N ASP A 37 -4.74 6.15 8.33
CA ASP A 37 -5.51 6.44 7.11
C ASP A 37 -6.02 7.88 7.14
N VAL A 38 -6.35 8.45 5.98
CA VAL A 38 -6.85 9.82 5.87
C VAL A 38 -8.29 9.95 6.34
N CYS A 39 -9.07 8.90 6.24
CA CYS A 39 -10.48 8.77 6.67
C CYS A 39 -11.39 9.91 6.18
N ARG A 40 -11.12 10.46 5.00
CA ARG A 40 -11.92 11.49 4.35
C ARG A 40 -11.83 11.38 2.84
N GLN A 41 -12.84 11.95 2.14
CA GLN A 41 -12.82 12.01 0.68
C GLN A 41 -11.60 12.80 0.17
N VAL A 42 -10.97 12.28 -0.88
CA VAL A 42 -9.97 12.98 -1.68
C VAL A 42 -10.68 13.45 -2.97
N ASP A 43 -10.78 14.75 -3.17
CA ASP A 43 -11.70 15.35 -4.16
C ASP A 43 -11.41 14.91 -5.60
N THR A 44 -10.15 14.65 -5.94
CA THR A 44 -9.74 14.16 -7.26
C THR A 44 -10.01 12.68 -7.51
N VAL A 45 -10.48 11.94 -6.49
CA VAL A 45 -10.75 10.49 -6.59
C VAL A 45 -12.22 10.25 -6.89
N PRO A 46 -12.57 9.56 -8.00
CA PRO A 46 -13.95 9.43 -8.47
C PRO A 46 -14.75 8.31 -7.78
N TYR A 47 -14.22 7.70 -6.74
CA TYR A 47 -14.90 6.68 -5.93
C TYR A 47 -14.79 7.04 -4.44
N PRO A 48 -15.70 6.55 -3.57
CA PRO A 48 -15.61 6.82 -2.13
C PRO A 48 -14.28 6.38 -1.56
N THR A 49 -13.59 7.26 -0.82
CA THR A 49 -12.39 6.92 -0.07
C THR A 49 -12.72 6.40 1.33
N ALA A 50 -11.73 5.97 2.11
CA ALA A 50 -11.94 5.37 3.43
C ALA A 50 -12.58 6.36 4.41
N THR A 51 -13.35 5.82 5.37
CA THR A 51 -14.01 6.54 6.45
C THR A 51 -13.41 6.17 7.81
N SER A 52 -13.75 6.95 8.85
CA SER A 52 -13.39 6.63 10.24
C SER A 52 -13.94 5.27 10.69
N GLU A 53 -15.13 4.88 10.20
CA GLU A 53 -15.72 3.57 10.49
C GLU A 53 -14.93 2.43 9.83
N ASP A 54 -14.40 2.65 8.64
CA ASP A 54 -13.51 1.68 7.99
C ASP A 54 -12.23 1.45 8.80
N LEU A 55 -11.66 2.51 9.38
CA LEU A 55 -10.48 2.39 10.25
C LEU A 55 -10.84 1.69 11.56
N ALA A 56 -11.99 2.02 12.16
CA ALA A 56 -12.50 1.35 13.35
C ALA A 56 -12.74 -0.16 13.10
N GLU A 57 -13.19 -0.55 11.91
CA GLU A 57 -13.32 -1.96 11.55
C GLU A 57 -11.97 -2.67 11.49
N THR A 58 -10.93 -2.01 10.98
CA THR A 58 -9.57 -2.58 11.01
C THR A 58 -9.10 -2.79 12.46
N VAL A 59 -9.39 -1.84 13.36
CA VAL A 59 -9.09 -1.97 14.79
C VAL A 59 -9.78 -3.20 15.38
N ARG A 60 -11.10 -3.35 15.18
CA ARG A 60 -11.86 -4.51 15.66
C ARG A 60 -11.28 -5.86 15.19
N GLN A 61 -10.89 -5.93 13.90
CA GLN A 61 -10.34 -7.17 13.35
C GLN A 61 -8.96 -7.52 13.92
N VAL A 62 -8.11 -6.55 14.19
CA VAL A 62 -6.79 -6.78 14.81
C VAL A 62 -6.95 -7.16 16.28
N GLU A 63 -7.79 -6.46 17.04
CA GLU A 63 -8.07 -6.75 18.45
C GLU A 63 -8.71 -8.13 18.64
N ALA A 64 -9.57 -8.57 17.72
CA ALA A 64 -10.15 -9.91 17.73
C ALA A 64 -9.11 -11.04 17.59
N LEU A 65 -7.87 -10.71 17.22
CA LEU A 65 -6.72 -11.62 17.15
C LEU A 65 -5.81 -11.53 18.40
N ASP A 66 -6.29 -10.90 19.47
CA ASP A 66 -5.52 -10.62 20.69
C ASP A 66 -4.22 -9.83 20.43
N ARG A 67 -4.25 -8.92 19.44
CA ARG A 67 -3.12 -8.03 19.11
C ARG A 67 -3.48 -6.58 19.39
N ARG A 68 -2.46 -5.77 19.74
CA ARG A 68 -2.64 -4.35 20.00
C ARG A 68 -2.60 -3.57 18.69
N ILE A 69 -3.43 -2.55 18.60
CA ILE A 69 -3.42 -1.61 17.48
C ILE A 69 -3.57 -0.17 18.00
N VAL A 70 -2.72 0.73 17.48
CA VAL A 70 -2.84 2.18 17.65
C VAL A 70 -3.22 2.76 16.32
N ALA A 71 -4.45 3.27 16.20
CA ALA A 71 -4.99 3.80 14.95
C ALA A 71 -5.12 5.33 15.03
N THR A 72 -4.69 6.03 13.98
CA THR A 72 -4.72 7.49 13.90
C THR A 72 -5.20 7.94 12.51
N GLU A 73 -6.12 8.89 12.48
CA GLU A 73 -6.49 9.57 11.24
C GLU A 73 -5.42 10.60 10.88
N ALA A 74 -4.69 10.36 9.78
CA ALA A 74 -3.69 11.28 9.28
C ALA A 74 -3.52 11.14 7.76
N ASP A 75 -3.24 12.26 7.11
CA ASP A 75 -2.96 12.34 5.69
C ASP A 75 -1.46 12.11 5.43
N VAL A 76 -1.11 11.20 4.52
CA VAL A 76 0.29 10.94 4.16
C VAL A 76 0.97 12.15 3.54
N ARG A 77 0.21 13.15 3.09
CA ARG A 77 0.73 14.43 2.61
C ARG A 77 1.21 15.36 3.73
N ASP A 78 0.87 15.07 5.00
CA ASP A 78 1.29 15.83 6.18
C ASP A 78 2.37 15.05 6.97
N LEU A 79 3.62 15.49 6.83
CA LEU A 79 4.75 14.87 7.53
C LEU A 79 4.64 15.01 9.05
N GLY A 80 4.13 16.15 9.55
CA GLY A 80 3.98 16.39 10.99
C GLY A 80 2.95 15.45 11.61
N ALA A 81 1.80 15.27 10.94
CA ALA A 81 0.78 14.33 11.37
C ALA A 81 1.28 12.86 11.36
N LEU A 82 2.01 12.47 10.31
CA LEU A 82 2.63 11.14 10.24
C LEU A 82 3.65 10.92 11.37
N THR A 83 4.55 11.89 11.59
CA THR A 83 5.55 11.79 12.66
C THR A 83 4.87 11.62 14.01
N LYS A 84 3.87 12.46 14.31
CA LYS A 84 3.09 12.34 15.55
C LYS A 84 2.42 10.96 15.70
N ALA A 85 1.81 10.45 14.63
CA ALA A 85 1.14 9.15 14.67
C ALA A 85 2.12 7.99 14.95
N VAL A 86 3.32 8.05 14.34
CA VAL A 86 4.37 7.05 14.60
C VAL A 86 4.92 7.18 16.02
N ASP A 87 5.22 8.40 16.48
CA ASP A 87 5.74 8.66 17.85
C ASP A 87 4.75 8.15 18.91
N ASP A 88 3.47 8.48 18.77
CA ASP A 88 2.39 8.02 19.68
C ASP A 88 2.27 6.49 19.65
N GLY A 89 2.33 5.88 18.46
CA GLY A 89 2.25 4.44 18.30
C GLY A 89 3.45 3.70 18.89
N VAL A 90 4.67 4.17 18.62
CA VAL A 90 5.90 3.61 19.19
C VAL A 90 5.93 3.81 20.70
N GLY A 91 5.49 4.97 21.20
CA GLY A 91 5.38 5.25 22.63
C GLY A 91 4.47 4.23 23.37
N GLN A 92 3.37 3.81 22.73
CA GLN A 92 2.42 2.85 23.30
C GLN A 92 2.85 1.37 23.11
N LEU A 93 3.42 1.03 21.95
CA LEU A 93 3.77 -0.35 21.61
C LEU A 93 5.24 -0.70 21.90
N GLY A 94 6.09 0.30 22.14
CA GLY A 94 7.46 0.14 22.65
C GLY A 94 8.54 -0.07 21.58
N ARG A 95 8.19 -0.23 20.30
CA ARG A 95 9.12 -0.48 19.20
C ARG A 95 8.50 -0.24 17.82
N LEU A 96 9.35 -0.22 16.80
CA LEU A 96 8.93 -0.34 15.40
C LEU A 96 9.92 -1.25 14.67
N ASP A 97 9.42 -2.15 13.81
CA ASP A 97 10.22 -3.13 13.07
C ASP A 97 9.88 -3.19 11.58
N ILE A 98 8.63 -2.87 11.24
CA ILE A 98 8.10 -3.02 9.89
C ILE A 98 7.39 -1.74 9.49
N VAL A 99 7.67 -1.27 8.26
CA VAL A 99 6.96 -0.14 7.64
C VAL A 99 6.32 -0.60 6.34
N LEU A 100 5.00 -0.46 6.24
CA LEU A 100 4.26 -0.68 5.01
C LEU A 100 3.74 0.67 4.48
N ALA A 101 4.49 1.26 3.54
CA ALA A 101 4.07 2.46 2.84
C ALA A 101 3.09 2.06 1.72
N ASN A 102 1.82 1.88 2.12
CA ASN A 102 0.78 1.28 1.30
C ASN A 102 -0.28 2.29 0.82
N ALA A 103 -0.49 3.41 1.51
CA ALA A 103 -1.45 4.42 1.09
C ALA A 103 -1.27 4.83 -0.38
N GLY A 104 -2.37 4.91 -1.11
CA GLY A 104 -2.36 5.28 -2.51
C GLY A 104 -3.76 5.48 -3.06
N ILE A 105 -3.84 6.27 -4.12
CA ILE A 105 -5.06 6.57 -4.87
C ILE A 105 -4.86 6.24 -6.36
N SER A 106 -5.96 6.13 -7.10
CA SER A 106 -5.95 5.96 -8.55
C SER A 106 -7.10 6.75 -9.16
N THR A 107 -6.79 7.54 -10.19
CA THR A 107 -7.74 8.33 -10.96
C THR A 107 -7.31 8.28 -12.41
N PRO A 108 -8.04 7.61 -13.32
CA PRO A 108 -7.70 7.62 -14.73
C PRO A 108 -8.04 8.99 -15.35
N ALA A 109 -7.10 9.56 -16.12
CA ALA A 109 -7.32 10.78 -16.89
C ALA A 109 -6.41 10.80 -18.12
N PRO A 110 -6.91 11.23 -19.31
CA PRO A 110 -6.06 11.44 -20.48
C PRO A 110 -4.96 12.46 -20.16
N THR A 111 -3.72 12.16 -20.53
CA THR A 111 -2.55 12.96 -20.12
C THR A 111 -2.65 14.44 -20.50
N LEU A 112 -3.21 14.74 -21.68
CA LEU A 112 -3.29 16.13 -22.20
C LEU A 112 -4.54 16.89 -21.69
N GLU A 113 -5.46 16.20 -21.05
CA GLU A 113 -6.70 16.76 -20.49
C GLU A 113 -6.65 16.85 -18.97
N MET A 114 -5.63 16.22 -18.36
CA MET A 114 -5.45 16.16 -16.92
C MET A 114 -5.13 17.55 -16.36
N ASP A 115 -5.91 18.01 -15.40
CA ASP A 115 -5.62 19.25 -14.70
C ASP A 115 -4.44 19.11 -13.71
N GLU A 116 -3.92 20.25 -13.29
CA GLU A 116 -2.75 20.32 -12.42
C GLU A 116 -3.05 19.78 -11.00
N GLU A 117 -4.28 19.92 -10.51
CA GLU A 117 -4.69 19.42 -9.20
C GLU A 117 -4.71 17.89 -9.18
N THR A 118 -5.29 17.27 -10.19
CA THR A 118 -5.32 15.80 -10.36
C THR A 118 -3.90 15.23 -10.44
N TRP A 119 -3.02 15.86 -11.25
CA TRP A 119 -1.62 15.48 -11.31
C TRP A 119 -0.92 15.59 -9.95
N SER A 120 -0.99 16.78 -9.32
CA SER A 120 -0.28 17.08 -8.08
C SER A 120 -0.76 16.20 -6.93
N THR A 121 -2.07 16.01 -6.78
CA THR A 121 -2.64 15.13 -5.75
C THR A 121 -2.14 13.69 -5.90
N MET A 122 -2.08 13.17 -7.12
CA MET A 122 -1.56 11.83 -7.38
C MET A 122 -0.09 11.69 -6.98
N ILE A 123 0.76 12.63 -7.35
CA ILE A 123 2.19 12.65 -6.99
C ILE A 123 2.36 12.82 -5.48
N ASP A 124 1.59 13.72 -4.88
CA ASP A 124 1.69 14.02 -3.45
C ASP A 124 1.30 12.83 -2.57
N VAL A 125 0.28 12.08 -2.96
CA VAL A 125 -0.12 10.88 -2.22
C VAL A 125 0.80 9.70 -2.55
N ASN A 126 0.94 9.35 -3.85
CA ASN A 126 1.52 8.08 -4.26
C ASN A 126 3.06 8.06 -4.31
N LEU A 127 3.72 9.22 -4.30
CA LEU A 127 5.18 9.31 -4.30
C LEU A 127 5.70 10.11 -3.12
N THR A 128 5.32 11.38 -2.98
CA THR A 128 5.77 12.25 -1.90
C THR A 128 5.30 11.72 -0.53
N GLY A 129 4.05 11.25 -0.44
CA GLY A 129 3.48 10.67 0.77
C GLY A 129 4.18 9.38 1.21
N VAL A 130 4.64 8.57 0.26
CA VAL A 130 5.46 7.38 0.56
C VAL A 130 6.83 7.80 1.14
N TRP A 131 7.49 8.79 0.53
CA TRP A 131 8.72 9.34 1.08
C TRP A 131 8.51 9.90 2.50
N LYS A 132 7.43 10.66 2.74
CA LYS A 132 7.09 11.18 4.07
C LYS A 132 6.82 10.06 5.07
N THR A 133 6.14 8.98 4.65
CA THR A 133 5.91 7.78 5.47
C THR A 133 7.23 7.17 5.94
N VAL A 134 8.18 6.96 5.03
CA VAL A 134 9.52 6.44 5.33
C VAL A 134 10.29 7.42 6.24
N ARG A 135 10.24 8.72 5.93
CA ARG A 135 10.91 9.78 6.69
C ARG A 135 10.43 9.87 8.14
N ALA A 136 9.13 9.65 8.37
CA ALA A 136 8.54 9.66 9.71
C ALA A 136 8.87 8.38 10.51
N ALA A 137 8.87 7.21 9.86
CA ALA A 137 8.88 5.92 10.56
C ALA A 137 10.26 5.28 10.69
N VAL A 138 11.10 5.34 9.65
CA VAL A 138 12.39 4.63 9.62
C VAL A 138 13.37 5.04 10.74
N PRO A 139 13.43 6.31 11.18
CA PRO A 139 14.29 6.67 12.31
C PRO A 139 14.06 5.82 13.56
N HIS A 140 12.82 5.46 13.87
CA HIS A 140 12.48 4.59 15.02
C HIS A 140 13.04 3.15 14.87
N ILE A 141 13.13 2.65 13.62
CA ILE A 141 13.75 1.34 13.36
C ILE A 141 15.28 1.46 13.56
N VAL A 142 15.89 2.53 13.02
CA VAL A 142 17.34 2.80 13.17
C VAL A 142 17.72 2.92 14.64
N ASP A 143 17.01 3.76 15.39
CA ASP A 143 17.23 3.98 16.82
C ASP A 143 17.02 2.71 17.66
N GLY A 144 16.13 1.85 17.19
CA GLY A 144 15.90 0.52 17.80
C GLY A 144 17.08 -0.44 17.69
N GLY A 145 17.97 -0.29 16.71
CA GLY A 145 19.20 -1.07 16.53
C GLY A 145 19.01 -2.56 16.24
N ARG A 146 17.77 -2.98 15.91
CA ARG A 146 17.42 -4.40 15.71
C ARG A 146 17.31 -4.81 14.24
N GLY A 147 17.55 -3.84 13.33
CA GLY A 147 17.18 -4.00 11.94
C GLY A 147 15.67 -3.91 11.70
N GLY A 148 15.23 -4.16 10.48
CA GLY A 148 13.80 -4.07 10.13
C GLY A 148 13.52 -4.30 8.66
N SER A 149 12.26 -4.03 8.27
CA SER A 149 11.85 -4.16 6.88
C SER A 149 10.87 -3.06 6.47
N VAL A 150 11.11 -2.49 5.30
CA VAL A 150 10.24 -1.51 4.64
C VAL A 150 9.70 -2.15 3.35
N VAL A 151 8.38 -2.18 3.19
CA VAL A 151 7.74 -2.57 1.94
C VAL A 151 6.92 -1.40 1.42
N ILE A 152 7.16 -1.05 0.16
CA ILE A 152 6.50 0.04 -0.54
C ILE A 152 5.55 -0.55 -1.57
N THR A 153 4.26 -0.23 -1.49
CA THR A 153 3.26 -0.67 -2.46
C THR A 153 3.38 0.17 -3.73
N SER A 154 4.06 -0.40 -4.73
CA SER A 154 4.09 0.12 -6.09
C SER A 154 2.89 -0.43 -6.90
N SER A 155 3.10 -0.82 -8.13
CA SER A 155 2.08 -1.38 -9.02
C SER A 155 2.73 -2.06 -10.21
N LEU A 156 2.03 -2.98 -10.87
CA LEU A 156 2.37 -3.43 -12.22
C LEU A 156 2.51 -2.24 -13.19
N ALA A 157 1.76 -1.16 -12.99
CA ALA A 157 1.86 0.07 -13.79
C ALA A 157 3.25 0.74 -13.77
N ALA A 158 4.11 0.42 -12.81
CA ALA A 158 5.50 0.87 -12.80
C ALA A 158 6.38 0.12 -13.84
N GLN A 159 5.92 -1.02 -14.33
CA GLN A 159 6.63 -1.90 -15.27
C GLN A 159 5.94 -1.95 -16.64
N LYS A 160 4.60 -1.89 -16.66
CA LYS A 160 3.76 -1.95 -17.85
C LYS A 160 2.77 -0.78 -17.82
N ALA A 161 3.02 0.23 -18.67
CA ALA A 161 2.18 1.42 -18.71
C ALA A 161 0.80 1.13 -19.32
N ASN A 162 -0.21 1.84 -18.82
CA ASN A 162 -1.55 1.84 -19.38
C ASN A 162 -1.92 3.28 -19.81
N ALA A 163 -2.72 3.42 -20.87
CA ALA A 163 -3.28 4.72 -21.25
C ALA A 163 -4.05 5.34 -20.08
N ASN A 164 -4.11 6.67 -20.04
CA ASN A 164 -4.83 7.46 -19.03
C ASN A 164 -4.30 7.33 -17.58
N THR A 165 -3.05 6.85 -17.40
CA THR A 165 -2.46 6.67 -16.08
C THR A 165 -1.09 7.33 -15.91
N ALA A 166 -0.80 8.41 -16.68
CA ALA A 166 0.54 9.03 -16.73
C ALA A 166 1.08 9.40 -15.33
N HIS A 167 0.30 10.13 -14.53
CA HIS A 167 0.66 10.55 -13.17
C HIS A 167 0.82 9.35 -12.21
N TYR A 168 -0.09 8.37 -12.29
CA TYR A 168 -0.02 7.15 -11.48
C TYR A 168 1.22 6.31 -11.84
N THR A 169 1.43 6.07 -13.13
CA THR A 169 2.61 5.36 -13.64
C THR A 169 3.91 6.06 -13.25
N ALA A 170 3.98 7.39 -13.40
CA ALA A 170 5.15 8.19 -13.01
C ALA A 170 5.44 8.06 -11.50
N ALA A 171 4.40 8.18 -10.66
CA ALA A 171 4.53 8.02 -9.22
C ALA A 171 5.03 6.61 -8.86
N LYS A 172 4.37 5.56 -9.36
CA LYS A 172 4.69 4.16 -9.04
C LYS A 172 6.04 3.72 -9.60
N ALA A 173 6.47 4.22 -10.75
CA ALA A 173 7.83 4.02 -11.28
C ALA A 173 8.88 4.76 -10.43
N GLY A 174 8.59 5.98 -9.98
CA GLY A 174 9.47 6.74 -9.08
C GLY A 174 9.76 6.03 -7.76
N LEU A 175 8.79 5.25 -7.24
CA LEU A 175 8.96 4.43 -6.03
C LEU A 175 10.06 3.36 -6.18
N VAL A 176 10.28 2.83 -7.39
CA VAL A 176 11.37 1.86 -7.63
C VAL A 176 12.73 2.54 -7.44
N GLY A 177 12.90 3.77 -7.92
CA GLY A 177 14.10 4.56 -7.70
C GLY A 177 14.31 4.86 -6.21
N LEU A 178 13.27 5.35 -5.52
CA LEU A 178 13.30 5.61 -4.09
C LEU A 178 13.68 4.36 -3.28
N MET A 179 13.05 3.24 -3.56
CA MET A 179 13.33 1.96 -2.90
C MET A 179 14.80 1.54 -3.03
N LYS A 180 15.38 1.66 -4.24
CA LYS A 180 16.78 1.28 -4.47
C LYS A 180 17.75 2.12 -3.66
N VAL A 181 17.53 3.45 -3.57
CA VAL A 181 18.36 4.34 -2.75
C VAL A 181 18.22 4.00 -1.27
N LEU A 182 16.98 3.84 -0.78
CA LEU A 182 16.74 3.46 0.61
C LEU A 182 17.36 2.09 0.97
N ALA A 183 17.31 1.12 0.05
CA ALA A 183 17.92 -0.19 0.26
C ALA A 183 19.45 -0.09 0.42
N LEU A 184 20.11 0.79 -0.34
CA LEU A 184 21.56 1.04 -0.21
C LEU A 184 21.90 1.76 1.09
N GLU A 185 21.16 2.81 1.44
CA GLU A 185 21.42 3.64 2.60
C GLU A 185 21.15 2.91 3.93
N LEU A 186 20.15 2.02 3.96
CA LEU A 186 19.69 1.37 5.18
C LEU A 186 20.23 -0.06 5.39
N ALA A 187 20.87 -0.66 4.37
CA ALA A 187 21.47 -1.99 4.47
C ALA A 187 22.51 -2.11 5.61
N PRO A 188 23.37 -1.10 5.88
CA PRO A 188 24.32 -1.17 7.00
C PRO A 188 23.65 -1.28 8.38
N GLN A 189 22.38 -0.86 8.52
CA GLN A 189 21.58 -0.99 9.74
C GLN A 189 20.73 -2.29 9.75
N ASN A 190 20.95 -3.22 8.82
CA ASN A 190 20.14 -4.42 8.63
C ASN A 190 18.64 -4.12 8.38
N ILE A 191 18.34 -2.99 7.73
CA ILE A 191 16.98 -2.64 7.31
C ILE A 191 16.84 -2.95 5.82
N ARG A 192 15.89 -3.81 5.49
CA ARG A 192 15.61 -4.22 4.11
C ARG A 192 14.51 -3.35 3.52
N VAL A 193 14.65 -2.97 2.26
CA VAL A 193 13.65 -2.15 1.57
C VAL A 193 13.32 -2.79 0.23
N ASN A 194 12.04 -3.05 -0.02
CA ASN A 194 11.56 -3.67 -1.24
C ASN A 194 10.28 -2.96 -1.74
N THR A 195 9.98 -3.08 -3.03
CA THR A 195 8.66 -2.73 -3.58
C THR A 195 7.86 -3.98 -3.88
N ILE A 196 6.54 -3.93 -3.66
CA ILE A 196 5.60 -4.93 -4.13
C ILE A 196 4.79 -4.36 -5.31
N HIS A 197 4.59 -5.15 -6.35
CA HIS A 197 3.95 -4.74 -7.60
C HIS A 197 2.72 -5.61 -7.89
N PRO A 198 1.56 -5.30 -7.29
CA PRO A 198 0.32 -5.97 -7.62
C PRO A 198 -0.17 -5.60 -9.02
N THR A 199 -0.85 -6.56 -9.68
CA THR A 199 -1.81 -6.28 -10.75
C THR A 199 -3.14 -5.78 -10.13
N THR A 200 -4.24 -5.99 -10.80
CA THR A 200 -5.59 -5.70 -10.31
C THR A 200 -5.87 -6.48 -9.03
N VAL A 201 -6.23 -5.79 -7.96
CA VAL A 201 -6.61 -6.38 -6.66
C VAL A 201 -8.04 -6.01 -6.34
N ALA A 202 -8.87 -6.97 -5.96
CA ALA A 202 -10.30 -6.81 -5.66
C ALA A 202 -10.53 -5.94 -4.42
N THR A 203 -10.48 -4.62 -4.60
CA THR A 203 -10.66 -3.59 -3.57
C THR A 203 -11.56 -2.48 -4.11
N ASP A 204 -12.05 -1.59 -3.24
CA ASP A 204 -12.90 -0.45 -3.64
C ASP A 204 -12.22 0.46 -4.68
N MET A 205 -10.88 0.53 -4.70
CA MET A 205 -10.11 1.25 -5.73
C MET A 205 -10.39 0.71 -7.14
N ILE A 206 -10.72 -0.56 -7.26
CA ILE A 206 -10.93 -1.25 -8.54
C ILE A 206 -12.42 -1.59 -8.76
N LEU A 207 -13.11 -2.03 -7.70
CA LEU A 207 -14.50 -2.46 -7.79
C LEU A 207 -15.46 -1.26 -7.69
N ASN A 208 -15.43 -0.40 -8.70
CA ASN A 208 -16.26 0.80 -8.81
C ASN A 208 -16.61 1.12 -10.27
N GLU A 209 -17.67 1.89 -10.47
CA GLU A 209 -18.18 2.22 -11.80
C GLU A 209 -17.14 2.96 -12.69
N PRO A 210 -16.41 3.98 -12.22
CA PRO A 210 -15.36 4.62 -13.02
C PRO A 210 -14.31 3.65 -13.56
N THR A 211 -13.90 2.67 -12.76
CA THR A 211 -12.98 1.63 -13.23
C THR A 211 -13.65 0.69 -14.23
N TYR A 212 -14.90 0.29 -14.02
CA TYR A 212 -15.63 -0.55 -14.98
C TYR A 212 -15.75 0.13 -16.33
N ARG A 213 -16.06 1.43 -16.36
CA ARG A 213 -16.09 2.26 -17.60
C ARG A 213 -14.73 2.34 -18.29
N LEU A 214 -13.64 2.39 -17.53
CA LEU A 214 -12.29 2.37 -18.10
C LEU A 214 -12.00 1.06 -18.85
N PHE A 215 -12.47 -0.07 -18.32
CA PHE A 215 -12.26 -1.39 -18.91
C PHE A 215 -13.25 -1.73 -20.03
N ARG A 216 -14.48 -1.19 -19.95
CA ARG A 216 -15.56 -1.43 -20.90
C ARG A 216 -16.18 -0.10 -21.38
N PRO A 217 -15.39 0.71 -22.10
CA PRO A 217 -15.88 1.98 -22.64
C PRO A 217 -16.96 1.79 -23.72
N ASP A 218 -17.09 0.55 -24.24
CA ASP A 218 -18.10 0.12 -25.21
C ASP A 218 -19.49 -0.15 -24.58
N VAL A 219 -19.58 -0.25 -23.24
CA VAL A 219 -20.81 -0.50 -22.49
C VAL A 219 -21.26 0.77 -21.77
N GLU A 220 -22.51 1.18 -21.94
CA GLU A 220 -23.04 2.43 -21.35
C GLU A 220 -23.07 2.38 -19.82
N HIS A 221 -23.47 1.22 -19.24
CA HIS A 221 -23.53 0.97 -17.81
C HIS A 221 -22.83 -0.35 -17.45
N PRO A 222 -21.47 -0.39 -17.44
CA PRO A 222 -20.76 -1.63 -17.21
C PRO A 222 -20.92 -2.09 -15.76
N THR A 223 -21.11 -3.39 -15.61
CA THR A 223 -21.24 -4.08 -14.33
C THR A 223 -19.88 -4.65 -13.87
N ARG A 224 -19.83 -5.15 -12.64
CA ARG A 224 -18.68 -5.91 -12.16
C ARG A 224 -18.35 -7.12 -13.06
N ALA A 225 -19.36 -7.82 -13.57
CA ALA A 225 -19.15 -8.96 -14.46
C ALA A 225 -18.49 -8.55 -15.78
N ASP A 226 -18.91 -7.43 -16.36
CA ASP A 226 -18.31 -6.88 -17.58
C ASP A 226 -16.84 -6.49 -17.35
N PHE A 227 -16.54 -5.91 -16.19
CA PHE A 227 -15.16 -5.61 -15.78
C PHE A 227 -14.34 -6.90 -15.62
N GLU A 228 -14.85 -7.91 -14.90
CA GLU A 228 -14.15 -9.18 -14.67
C GLU A 228 -13.84 -9.90 -15.98
N GLU A 229 -14.76 -9.91 -16.94
CA GLU A 229 -14.52 -10.46 -18.28
C GLU A 229 -13.37 -9.74 -19.01
N ALA A 230 -13.38 -8.41 -19.01
CA ALA A 230 -12.30 -7.62 -19.61
C ALA A 230 -10.96 -7.81 -18.88
N ALA A 231 -10.99 -7.84 -17.54
CA ALA A 231 -9.79 -7.99 -16.71
C ALA A 231 -9.10 -9.35 -16.85
N LEU A 232 -9.84 -10.42 -17.22
CA LEU A 232 -9.27 -11.74 -17.55
C LEU A 232 -8.20 -11.64 -18.64
N THR A 233 -8.27 -10.66 -19.54
CA THR A 233 -7.31 -10.49 -20.62
C THR A 233 -5.98 -9.86 -20.17
N LEU A 234 -5.95 -9.25 -19.00
CA LEU A 234 -4.75 -8.60 -18.45
C LEU A 234 -3.75 -9.60 -17.87
N ASN A 235 -4.26 -10.67 -17.29
CA ASN A 235 -3.47 -11.67 -16.62
C ASN A 235 -3.25 -12.90 -17.53
N LYS A 236 -2.18 -13.66 -17.31
CA LYS A 236 -1.97 -14.94 -18.00
C LYS A 236 -2.59 -16.11 -17.26
N MET A 237 -2.64 -16.02 -15.93
CA MET A 237 -3.48 -16.93 -15.15
C MET A 237 -4.97 -16.51 -15.29
N PRO A 238 -5.92 -17.48 -15.28
CA PRO A 238 -7.34 -17.21 -15.53
C PRO A 238 -8.03 -16.61 -14.28
N VAL A 239 -7.55 -15.46 -13.82
CA VAL A 239 -8.11 -14.72 -12.69
C VAL A 239 -8.30 -13.26 -13.08
N PRO A 240 -9.48 -12.66 -12.85
CA PRO A 240 -9.74 -11.26 -13.21
C PRO A 240 -9.07 -10.28 -12.27
N ALA A 241 -8.94 -10.65 -11.00
CA ALA A 241 -8.29 -9.87 -9.95
C ALA A 241 -7.73 -10.81 -8.89
N LEU A 242 -6.70 -10.34 -8.16
CA LEU A 242 -6.17 -11.00 -6.97
C LEU A 242 -6.95 -10.57 -5.74
N GLU A 243 -6.97 -11.39 -4.71
CA GLU A 243 -7.49 -10.99 -3.41
C GLU A 243 -6.41 -10.20 -2.63
N ALA A 244 -6.86 -9.29 -1.75
CA ALA A 244 -5.92 -8.50 -0.95
C ALA A 244 -5.00 -9.36 -0.07
N VAL A 245 -5.48 -10.54 0.37
CA VAL A 245 -4.70 -11.50 1.15
C VAL A 245 -3.54 -12.11 0.36
N ASP A 246 -3.64 -12.24 -0.96
CA ASP A 246 -2.53 -12.75 -1.80
C ASP A 246 -1.34 -11.80 -1.74
N ILE A 247 -1.62 -10.49 -1.78
CA ILE A 247 -0.60 -9.46 -1.62
C ILE A 247 -0.06 -9.44 -0.19
N SER A 248 -0.93 -9.62 0.80
CA SER A 248 -0.52 -9.67 2.22
C SER A 248 0.39 -10.86 2.53
N ASN A 249 0.20 -12.01 1.87
CA ASN A 249 1.08 -13.18 2.01
C ASN A 249 2.49 -12.90 1.44
N ALA A 250 2.57 -12.19 0.32
CA ALA A 250 3.86 -11.77 -0.24
C ALA A 250 4.54 -10.70 0.64
N VAL A 251 3.78 -9.75 1.18
CA VAL A 251 4.28 -8.78 2.18
C VAL A 251 4.83 -9.53 3.39
N LEU A 252 4.10 -10.50 3.94
CA LEU A 252 4.55 -11.30 5.08
C LEU A 252 5.88 -12.01 4.81
N TYR A 253 6.08 -12.57 3.61
CA TYR A 253 7.36 -13.13 3.19
C TYR A 253 8.47 -12.07 3.25
N LEU A 254 8.24 -10.89 2.69
CA LEU A 254 9.24 -9.82 2.63
C LEU A 254 9.60 -9.25 4.01
N VAL A 255 8.67 -9.24 4.98
CA VAL A 255 8.91 -8.64 6.31
C VAL A 255 9.32 -9.65 7.37
N SER A 256 9.13 -10.93 7.13
CA SER A 256 9.56 -12.01 8.02
C SER A 256 11.03 -12.41 7.80
N ASP A 257 11.50 -13.34 8.61
CA ASP A 257 12.84 -13.90 8.50
C ASP A 257 13.00 -14.80 7.27
N ASP A 258 11.90 -15.25 6.64
CA ASP A 258 11.94 -15.98 5.37
C ASP A 258 12.55 -15.13 4.25
N GLY A 259 12.31 -13.80 4.30
CA GLY A 259 12.88 -12.81 3.38
C GLY A 259 14.15 -12.12 3.88
N ARG A 260 14.87 -12.64 4.87
CA ARG A 260 15.98 -11.97 5.57
C ARG A 260 17.13 -11.47 4.70
N TYR A 261 17.26 -11.97 3.49
CA TYR A 261 18.28 -11.54 2.52
C TYR A 261 17.70 -10.90 1.26
N VAL A 262 16.39 -10.54 1.27
CA VAL A 262 15.72 -9.89 0.16
C VAL A 262 15.65 -8.39 0.42
N THR A 263 16.43 -7.62 -0.34
CA THR A 263 16.44 -6.14 -0.29
C THR A 263 16.73 -5.58 -1.69
N GLY A 264 16.22 -4.39 -1.99
CA GLY A 264 16.43 -3.70 -3.27
C GLY A 264 15.68 -4.35 -4.45
N THR A 265 14.66 -5.18 -4.19
CA THR A 265 13.94 -5.92 -5.24
C THR A 265 12.56 -5.33 -5.54
N THR A 266 12.13 -5.55 -6.79
CA THR A 266 10.75 -5.35 -7.24
C THR A 266 10.03 -6.69 -7.20
N HIS A 267 9.23 -6.93 -6.16
CA HIS A 267 8.51 -8.19 -5.97
C HIS A 267 7.14 -8.13 -6.64
N THR A 268 7.00 -8.83 -7.76
CA THR A 268 5.78 -8.79 -8.57
C THR A 268 4.80 -9.90 -8.15
N VAL A 269 3.53 -9.52 -7.94
CA VAL A 269 2.41 -10.43 -7.67
C VAL A 269 1.30 -10.05 -8.63
N ASP A 270 1.30 -10.62 -9.83
CA ASP A 270 0.55 -10.10 -10.97
C ASP A 270 -0.15 -11.16 -11.84
N ALA A 271 -0.20 -12.39 -11.41
CA ALA A 271 -0.79 -13.49 -12.20
C ALA A 271 -0.26 -13.53 -13.66
N GLY A 272 1.00 -13.11 -13.87
CA GLY A 272 1.64 -13.06 -15.20
C GLY A 272 1.23 -11.83 -16.03
N GLY A 273 0.64 -10.81 -15.44
CA GLY A 273 0.20 -9.61 -16.15
C GLY A 273 1.31 -8.81 -16.85
N ASN A 274 2.57 -9.03 -16.47
CA ASN A 274 3.74 -8.40 -17.07
C ASN A 274 4.36 -9.19 -18.23
N LEU A 275 3.84 -10.36 -18.56
CA LEU A 275 4.33 -11.21 -19.65
C LEU A 275 3.78 -10.81 -21.01
#